data_1f64de98171d8949433e1941ac744979
#
_entry.id   1f64de98171d8949433e1941ac744979
#
_cell.length_a   1.000
_cell.length_b   1.000
_cell.length_c   1.000
_cell.angle_alpha   90.00
_cell.angle_beta   90.00
_cell.angle_gamma   90.00
#
_symmetry.space_group_name_H-M   'P 1'
#
loop_
_entity.id
_entity.type
_entity.pdbx_description
1 polymer ?
#
loop_
_entity_poly.entity_id
_entity_poly.type
_entity_poly.pdbx_seq_one_letter_code
_entity_poly.pdbx_strand_id
1 'polypeptide(L)'
;MNVLDVLNQIDSFVWGPPLLILLVGTGILLTYRLRLLQIFQLKKALFLIFSAENKGSGDIDSFKALCTALAATVGTGNIVGVATAIKAGGPGAIFWMWIAAFFGMATKYAEGCLAVKYREVDSNGEISGGPMYYIKNGLGEKWKPLAFLFSFCGVLVAYFGIGTFAQVNSIIDISNITFGVSPYIVGGIVTALVAAITLGGLQSIAKTAEKIVPTMAVVYFIVTVTILVLSWDKIPAAIMMVLESAFTPTAAMGGFLGASVIVAMRNGIARGVFSNESGLGSAPIVAAAAKTKWPAEQGLISMTGTFIDTIIICTLTGLTIIVSGEWMGNLNGAALTNAAFGSVFPTIGSYLLCICLALFAFTTILGWNYYGERCIIYLAGVKAVLPYRIVFILLIASAAFLKLEVIWVLADIVNGLMAIPNLIALIGLSGVVVAETKRYNEYLKAEKVNKAENK
;
A
#
# COMPACT_ATOMS: atom_id res chain seq x y z
N MET A 1 17.88 18.10 -23.33
CA MET A 1 17.20 17.48 -22.20
C MET A 1 17.23 15.98 -22.41
N ASN A 2 17.76 15.22 -21.47
CA ASN A 2 17.72 13.76 -21.54
C ASN A 2 16.27 13.28 -21.30
N VAL A 3 15.89 12.11 -21.82
CA VAL A 3 14.56 11.52 -21.63
C VAL A 3 14.23 11.41 -20.13
N LEU A 4 15.18 11.04 -19.31
CA LEU A 4 15.02 10.95 -17.84
C LEU A 4 14.70 12.31 -17.21
N ASP A 5 15.28 13.41 -17.67
CA ASP A 5 14.99 14.76 -17.17
C ASP A 5 13.54 15.16 -17.44
N VAL A 6 13.03 14.84 -18.64
CA VAL A 6 11.64 15.09 -19.02
C VAL A 6 10.69 14.29 -18.14
N LEU A 7 10.97 13.00 -17.95
CA LEU A 7 10.15 12.14 -17.11
C LEU A 7 10.14 12.58 -15.65
N ASN A 8 11.27 12.98 -15.09
CA ASN A 8 11.35 13.53 -13.73
C ASN A 8 10.56 14.84 -13.57
N GLN A 9 10.48 15.67 -14.61
CA GLN A 9 9.62 16.86 -14.60
C GLN A 9 8.13 16.47 -14.60
N ILE A 10 7.73 15.47 -15.43
CA ILE A 10 6.37 14.97 -15.46
C ILE A 10 6.01 14.34 -14.12
N ASP A 11 6.87 13.52 -13.55
CA ASP A 11 6.69 12.91 -12.23
C ASP A 11 6.49 13.97 -11.14
N SER A 12 7.34 15.00 -11.14
CA SER A 12 7.24 16.12 -10.21
C SER A 12 5.96 16.93 -10.38
N PHE A 13 5.38 16.97 -11.57
CA PHE A 13 4.09 17.59 -11.83
C PHE A 13 2.93 16.68 -11.35
N VAL A 14 2.97 15.39 -11.68
CA VAL A 14 1.95 14.41 -11.30
C VAL A 14 1.86 14.29 -9.78
N TRP A 15 2.98 14.08 -9.09
CA TRP A 15 3.07 14.05 -7.62
C TRP A 15 3.21 15.43 -7.00
N GLY A 16 2.88 16.47 -7.78
CA GLY A 16 2.87 17.85 -7.33
C GLY A 16 1.67 18.21 -6.47
N PRO A 17 1.53 19.50 -6.10
CA PRO A 17 0.45 19.99 -5.25
C PRO A 17 -0.96 19.58 -5.68
N PRO A 18 -1.31 19.53 -6.99
CA PRO A 18 -2.67 19.16 -7.39
C PRO A 18 -3.10 17.77 -6.93
N LEU A 19 -2.27 16.74 -7.15
CA LEU A 19 -2.58 15.37 -6.73
C LEU A 19 -2.55 15.23 -5.21
N LEU A 20 -1.56 15.84 -4.54
CA LEU A 20 -1.46 15.79 -3.06
C LEU A 20 -2.68 16.46 -2.40
N ILE A 21 -3.14 17.60 -2.94
CA ILE A 21 -4.35 18.26 -2.47
C ILE A 21 -5.59 17.39 -2.71
N LEU A 22 -5.67 16.74 -3.87
CA LEU A 22 -6.77 15.85 -4.19
C LEU A 22 -6.80 14.63 -3.26
N LEU A 23 -5.66 14.01 -2.99
CA LEU A 23 -5.51 12.85 -2.08
C LEU A 23 -5.91 13.22 -0.64
N VAL A 24 -5.25 14.22 -0.07
CA VAL A 24 -5.50 14.64 1.31
C VAL A 24 -6.88 15.27 1.44
N GLY A 25 -7.29 16.09 0.47
CA GLY A 25 -8.60 16.74 0.44
C GLY A 25 -9.76 15.74 0.38
N THR A 26 -9.64 14.68 -0.41
CA THR A 26 -10.62 13.58 -0.44
C THR A 26 -10.68 12.88 0.93
N GLY A 27 -9.52 12.61 1.54
CA GLY A 27 -9.46 12.03 2.89
C GLY A 27 -10.09 12.91 3.96
N ILE A 28 -9.85 14.22 3.92
CA ILE A 28 -10.48 15.21 4.82
C ILE A 28 -11.99 15.24 4.60
N LEU A 29 -12.46 15.31 3.34
CA LEU A 29 -13.88 15.29 3.01
C LEU A 29 -14.59 14.06 3.56
N LEU A 30 -13.98 12.87 3.33
CA LEU A 30 -14.53 11.60 3.83
C LEU A 30 -14.49 11.52 5.35
N THR A 31 -13.41 11.97 5.98
CA THR A 31 -13.29 12.05 7.45
C THR A 31 -14.41 12.89 8.04
N TYR A 32 -14.68 14.06 7.47
CA TYR A 32 -15.76 14.94 7.92
C TYR A 32 -17.14 14.30 7.70
N ARG A 33 -17.42 13.78 6.50
CA ARG A 33 -18.72 13.15 6.18
C ARG A 33 -19.00 11.90 6.99
N LEU A 34 -17.96 11.12 7.31
CA LEU A 34 -18.05 9.90 8.12
C LEU A 34 -17.90 10.15 9.63
N ARG A 35 -17.78 11.43 10.05
CA ARG A 35 -17.72 11.84 11.46
C ARG A 35 -16.58 11.18 12.22
N LEU A 36 -15.36 11.27 11.69
CA LEU A 36 -14.12 10.71 12.31
C LEU A 36 -14.24 9.18 12.56
N LEU A 37 -14.86 8.46 11.64
CA LEU A 37 -15.09 7.01 11.74
C LEU A 37 -13.80 6.24 12.08
N GLN A 38 -12.66 6.66 11.54
CA GLN A 38 -11.35 6.04 11.78
C GLN A 38 -10.88 6.15 13.24
N ILE A 39 -11.42 7.06 14.03
CA ILE A 39 -11.18 7.13 15.48
C ILE A 39 -12.22 6.28 16.23
N PHE A 40 -13.50 6.58 16.01
CA PHE A 40 -14.57 6.02 16.84
C PHE A 40 -14.88 4.55 16.54
N GLN A 41 -14.53 4.06 15.33
CA GLN A 41 -14.79 2.67 14.94
C GLN A 41 -13.52 1.82 14.77
N LEU A 42 -12.33 2.35 15.06
CA LEU A 42 -11.08 1.62 14.90
C LEU A 42 -11.07 0.32 15.73
N LYS A 43 -11.47 0.38 16.99
CA LYS A 43 -11.54 -0.82 17.86
C LYS A 43 -12.44 -1.89 17.26
N LYS A 44 -13.59 -1.49 16.72
CA LYS A 44 -14.51 -2.41 16.03
C LYS A 44 -13.90 -2.96 14.76
N ALA A 45 -13.25 -2.11 13.96
CA ALA A 45 -12.60 -2.50 12.72
C ALA A 45 -11.52 -3.57 12.97
N LEU A 46 -10.67 -3.38 13.99
CA LEU A 46 -9.65 -4.35 14.41
C LEU A 46 -10.28 -5.67 14.90
N PHE A 47 -11.39 -5.60 15.61
CA PHE A 47 -12.10 -6.80 16.04
C PHE A 47 -12.68 -7.58 14.84
N LEU A 48 -13.21 -6.87 13.84
CA LEU A 48 -13.79 -7.48 12.64
C LEU A 48 -12.78 -8.26 11.79
N ILE A 49 -11.48 -7.96 11.88
CA ILE A 49 -10.44 -8.72 11.17
C ILE A 49 -10.57 -10.24 11.43
N PHE A 50 -10.86 -10.61 12.67
CA PHE A 50 -10.92 -12.01 13.10
C PHE A 50 -12.35 -12.54 13.36
N SER A 51 -13.33 -11.65 13.45
CA SER A 51 -14.70 -11.97 13.84
C SER A 51 -15.73 -11.76 12.76
N ALA A 52 -15.33 -11.37 11.54
CA ALA A 52 -16.25 -11.24 10.42
C ALA A 52 -16.93 -12.58 10.12
N GLU A 53 -18.26 -12.56 10.01
CA GLU A 53 -19.04 -13.81 9.83
C GLU A 53 -18.83 -14.48 8.47
N ASN A 54 -18.16 -13.83 7.53
CA ASN A 54 -17.90 -14.32 6.16
C ASN A 54 -19.17 -14.87 5.46
N LYS A 55 -20.32 -14.26 5.76
CA LYS A 55 -21.61 -14.61 5.19
C LYS A 55 -21.96 -13.67 4.03
N GLY A 56 -22.24 -14.22 2.88
CA GLY A 56 -22.61 -13.46 1.68
C GLY A 56 -21.88 -13.94 0.44
N SER A 57 -22.06 -13.23 -0.66
CA SER A 57 -21.32 -13.49 -1.90
C SER A 57 -19.87 -13.01 -1.76
N GLY A 58 -18.95 -13.71 -2.40
CA GLY A 58 -17.52 -13.40 -2.39
C GLY A 58 -16.70 -14.66 -2.69
N ASP A 59 -15.47 -14.50 -3.10
CA ASP A 59 -14.58 -15.61 -3.48
C ASP A 59 -13.67 -16.04 -2.33
N ILE A 60 -13.33 -15.13 -1.44
CA ILE A 60 -12.40 -15.34 -0.31
C ILE A 60 -12.94 -14.72 0.97
N ASP A 61 -12.51 -15.25 2.12
CA ASP A 61 -12.88 -14.70 3.42
C ASP A 61 -12.33 -13.29 3.61
N SER A 62 -12.98 -12.48 4.44
CA SER A 62 -12.59 -11.09 4.68
C SER A 62 -11.17 -10.96 5.24
N PHE A 63 -10.72 -11.90 6.07
CA PHE A 63 -9.34 -11.95 6.55
C PHE A 63 -8.35 -12.20 5.41
N LYS A 64 -8.64 -13.15 4.52
CA LYS A 64 -7.82 -13.42 3.32
C LYS A 64 -7.76 -12.21 2.40
N ALA A 65 -8.90 -11.51 2.22
CA ALA A 65 -8.96 -10.29 1.43
C ALA A 65 -8.08 -9.17 2.04
N LEU A 66 -8.11 -9.00 3.37
CA LEU A 66 -7.22 -8.07 4.07
C LEU A 66 -5.75 -8.48 3.94
N CYS A 67 -5.41 -9.74 4.15
CA CYS A 67 -4.03 -10.23 3.99
C CYS A 67 -3.54 -10.04 2.54
N THR A 68 -4.39 -10.26 1.54
CA THR A 68 -4.02 -10.03 0.14
C THR A 68 -3.84 -8.54 -0.17
N ALA A 69 -4.68 -7.67 0.42
CA ALA A 69 -4.49 -6.22 0.33
C ALA A 69 -3.19 -5.78 1.03
N LEU A 70 -2.92 -6.30 2.23
CA LEU A 70 -1.67 -6.04 2.94
C LEU A 70 -0.45 -6.63 2.23
N ALA A 71 -0.59 -7.76 1.53
CA ALA A 71 0.47 -8.31 0.68
C ALA A 71 0.92 -7.31 -0.38
N ALA A 72 -0.02 -6.59 -0.99
CA ALA A 72 0.29 -5.57 -1.99
C ALA A 72 0.89 -4.29 -1.38
N THR A 73 0.38 -3.86 -0.20
CA THR A 73 0.74 -2.58 0.42
C THR A 73 1.98 -2.67 1.30
N VAL A 74 2.10 -3.71 2.15
CA VAL A 74 3.27 -3.92 3.01
C VAL A 74 4.43 -4.49 2.18
N GLY A 75 5.23 -3.60 1.65
CA GLY A 75 6.29 -3.90 0.68
C GLY A 75 7.55 -3.06 0.89
N THR A 76 8.25 -2.80 -0.20
CA THR A 76 9.43 -1.92 -0.17
C THR A 76 9.09 -0.50 0.29
N GLY A 77 7.84 -0.05 0.15
CA GLY A 77 7.36 1.25 0.63
C GLY A 77 7.61 1.47 2.13
N ASN A 78 7.36 0.44 2.94
CA ASN A 78 7.50 0.50 4.40
C ASN A 78 8.95 0.54 4.89
N ILE A 79 9.89 0.09 4.08
CA ILE A 79 11.32 -0.02 4.43
C ILE A 79 12.12 1.02 3.62
N VAL A 80 12.16 0.84 2.30
CA VAL A 80 12.91 1.69 1.37
C VAL A 80 12.25 3.06 1.21
N GLY A 81 10.92 3.09 1.09
CA GLY A 81 10.15 4.32 0.94
C GLY A 81 10.25 5.24 2.15
N VAL A 82 10.16 4.69 3.37
CA VAL A 82 10.34 5.44 4.63
C VAL A 82 11.76 6.02 4.72
N ALA A 83 12.78 5.21 4.43
CA ALA A 83 14.16 5.67 4.42
C ALA A 83 14.38 6.81 3.41
N THR A 84 13.81 6.67 2.20
CA THR A 84 13.85 7.71 1.16
C THR A 84 13.13 8.98 1.60
N ALA A 85 11.96 8.86 2.27
CA ALA A 85 11.23 10.01 2.79
C ALA A 85 12.04 10.80 3.81
N ILE A 86 12.67 10.10 4.77
CA ILE A 86 13.52 10.71 5.78
C ILE A 86 14.77 11.33 5.14
N LYS A 87 15.39 10.64 4.18
CA LYS A 87 16.60 11.15 3.50
C LYS A 87 16.32 12.42 2.69
N ALA A 88 15.16 12.51 2.05
CA ALA A 88 14.76 13.67 1.26
C ALA A 88 14.11 14.79 2.08
N GLY A 89 13.27 14.44 3.05
CA GLY A 89 12.43 15.37 3.80
C GLY A 89 12.83 15.59 5.27
N GLY A 90 13.86 14.90 5.75
CA GLY A 90 14.20 14.88 7.17
C GLY A 90 13.23 14.08 8.02
N PRO A 91 13.46 14.01 9.35
CA PRO A 91 12.60 13.30 10.30
C PRO A 91 11.13 13.74 10.25
N GLY A 92 10.84 15.00 9.95
CA GLY A 92 9.50 15.56 9.82
C GLY A 92 8.63 14.89 8.76
N ALA A 93 9.23 14.19 7.78
CA ALA A 93 8.49 13.43 6.78
C ALA A 93 7.61 12.33 7.44
N ILE A 94 8.03 11.75 8.57
CA ILE A 94 7.25 10.75 9.32
C ILE A 94 5.95 11.34 9.86
N PHE A 95 5.98 12.56 10.39
CA PHE A 95 4.76 13.25 10.82
C PHE A 95 3.75 13.39 9.68
N TRP A 96 4.22 13.79 8.50
CA TRP A 96 3.35 13.96 7.33
C TRP A 96 2.87 12.62 6.75
N MET A 97 3.61 11.53 6.95
CA MET A 97 3.12 10.17 6.69
C MET A 97 1.96 9.82 7.63
N TRP A 98 2.03 10.16 8.92
CA TRP A 98 0.92 9.95 9.87
C TRP A 98 -0.33 10.72 9.48
N ILE A 99 -0.18 11.99 9.07
CA ILE A 99 -1.29 12.82 8.61
C ILE A 99 -1.94 12.21 7.36
N ALA A 100 -1.12 11.78 6.38
CA ALA A 100 -1.62 11.12 5.19
C ALA A 100 -2.36 9.81 5.52
N ALA A 101 -1.82 9.00 6.41
CA ALA A 101 -2.45 7.76 6.85
C ALA A 101 -3.75 7.99 7.62
N PHE A 102 -3.79 8.98 8.51
CA PHE A 102 -4.99 9.32 9.26
C PHE A 102 -6.18 9.64 8.36
N PHE A 103 -5.98 10.50 7.36
CA PHE A 103 -7.01 10.81 6.38
C PHE A 103 -7.19 9.66 5.37
N GLY A 104 -6.12 8.97 5.03
CA GLY A 104 -6.12 7.79 4.17
C GLY A 104 -6.97 6.63 4.70
N MET A 105 -7.09 6.48 6.03
CA MET A 105 -7.97 5.48 6.64
C MET A 105 -9.43 5.68 6.25
N ALA A 106 -9.93 6.91 6.22
CA ALA A 106 -11.29 7.21 5.78
C ALA A 106 -11.46 6.98 4.28
N THR A 107 -10.43 7.27 3.50
CA THR A 107 -10.38 6.96 2.06
C THR A 107 -10.46 5.45 1.82
N LYS A 108 -9.63 4.67 2.50
CA LYS A 108 -9.60 3.21 2.42
C LYS A 108 -10.94 2.56 2.83
N TYR A 109 -11.59 3.14 3.85
CA TYR A 109 -12.94 2.75 4.23
C TYR A 109 -13.92 2.93 3.05
N ALA A 110 -13.92 4.09 2.43
CA ALA A 110 -14.81 4.40 1.31
C ALA A 110 -14.53 3.49 0.11
N GLU A 111 -13.27 3.26 -0.22
CA GLU A 111 -12.80 2.34 -1.26
C GLU A 111 -13.35 0.93 -1.04
N GLY A 112 -13.16 0.35 0.15
CA GLY A 112 -13.64 -0.98 0.49
C GLY A 112 -15.17 -1.09 0.48
N CYS A 113 -15.86 -0.05 0.95
CA CYS A 113 -17.32 0.03 0.93
C CYS A 113 -17.86 0.04 -0.51
N LEU A 114 -17.33 0.91 -1.38
CA LEU A 114 -17.77 1.01 -2.77
C LEU A 114 -17.40 -0.23 -3.60
N ALA A 115 -16.28 -0.85 -3.31
CA ALA A 115 -15.83 -2.06 -3.97
C ALA A 115 -16.85 -3.21 -3.81
N VAL A 116 -17.35 -3.43 -2.60
CA VAL A 116 -18.38 -4.44 -2.32
C VAL A 116 -19.74 -4.02 -2.87
N LYS A 117 -20.09 -2.73 -2.79
CA LYS A 117 -21.39 -2.21 -3.25
C LYS A 117 -21.59 -2.38 -4.76
N TYR A 118 -20.56 -2.18 -5.57
CA TYR A 118 -20.64 -2.11 -7.02
C TYR A 118 -19.90 -3.23 -7.75
N ARG A 119 -19.53 -4.32 -7.04
CA ARG A 119 -18.89 -5.48 -7.65
C ARG A 119 -19.83 -6.22 -8.60
N GLU A 120 -19.25 -6.87 -9.57
CA GLU A 120 -19.93 -7.73 -10.57
C GLU A 120 -19.39 -9.16 -10.48
N VAL A 121 -20.08 -10.10 -11.11
CA VAL A 121 -19.60 -11.47 -11.34
C VAL A 121 -19.14 -11.54 -12.79
N ASP A 122 -17.92 -11.99 -13.02
CA ASP A 122 -17.37 -12.14 -14.35
C ASP A 122 -17.89 -13.43 -15.06
N SER A 123 -17.49 -13.63 -16.30
CA SER A 123 -17.94 -14.79 -17.11
C SER A 123 -17.45 -16.14 -16.58
N ASN A 124 -16.48 -16.17 -15.65
CA ASN A 124 -16.01 -17.37 -14.99
C ASN A 124 -16.71 -17.61 -13.64
N GLY A 125 -17.63 -16.74 -13.23
CA GLY A 125 -18.31 -16.78 -11.95
C GLY A 125 -17.50 -16.20 -10.80
N GLU A 126 -16.37 -15.54 -11.05
CA GLU A 126 -15.54 -14.88 -10.04
C GLU A 126 -15.96 -13.42 -9.81
N ILE A 127 -15.78 -12.94 -8.59
CA ILE A 127 -16.07 -11.55 -8.24
C ILE A 127 -15.02 -10.61 -8.84
N SER A 128 -15.51 -9.60 -9.53
CA SER A 128 -14.73 -8.49 -10.07
C SER A 128 -15.25 -7.16 -9.54
N GLY A 129 -14.35 -6.33 -9.02
CA GLY A 129 -14.71 -5.04 -8.43
C GLY A 129 -13.52 -4.09 -8.37
N GLY A 130 -13.71 -2.96 -7.72
CA GLY A 130 -12.72 -1.90 -7.63
C GLY A 130 -13.13 -0.64 -8.37
N PRO A 131 -12.23 0.35 -8.55
CA PRO A 131 -12.56 1.65 -9.12
C PRO A 131 -13.26 1.59 -10.46
N MET A 132 -12.80 0.73 -11.38
CA MET A 132 -13.41 0.59 -12.71
C MET A 132 -14.90 0.24 -12.63
N TYR A 133 -15.30 -0.57 -11.65
CA TYR A 133 -16.69 -0.99 -11.48
C TYR A 133 -17.52 0.07 -10.77
N TYR A 134 -17.04 0.69 -9.69
CA TYR A 134 -17.83 1.73 -9.03
C TYR A 134 -17.82 3.07 -9.77
N ILE A 135 -16.84 3.34 -10.64
CA ILE A 135 -16.92 4.46 -11.59
C ILE A 135 -18.04 4.18 -12.61
N LYS A 136 -18.03 3.03 -13.25
CA LYS A 136 -19.03 2.65 -14.27
C LYS A 136 -20.44 2.57 -13.65
N ASN A 137 -20.59 1.80 -12.57
CA ASN A 137 -21.91 1.46 -12.01
C ASN A 137 -22.43 2.51 -11.03
N GLY A 138 -21.55 3.26 -10.38
CA GLY A 138 -21.91 4.27 -9.38
C GLY A 138 -22.08 5.66 -9.97
N LEU A 139 -21.13 6.12 -10.81
CA LEU A 139 -21.24 7.43 -11.48
C LEU A 139 -22.02 7.35 -12.78
N GLY A 140 -22.14 6.15 -13.39
CA GLY A 140 -22.91 5.90 -14.60
C GLY A 140 -22.05 5.81 -15.88
N GLU A 141 -22.67 5.36 -16.97
CA GLU A 141 -22.02 5.03 -18.24
C GLU A 141 -21.21 6.18 -18.87
N LYS A 142 -21.57 7.43 -18.61
CA LYS A 142 -20.82 8.60 -19.10
C LYS A 142 -19.39 8.66 -18.57
N TRP A 143 -19.12 8.02 -17.42
CA TRP A 143 -17.82 7.99 -16.77
C TRP A 143 -16.97 6.77 -17.16
N LYS A 144 -17.46 5.93 -18.06
CA LYS A 144 -16.74 4.74 -18.55
C LYS A 144 -15.32 5.01 -19.08
N PRO A 145 -15.02 6.13 -19.77
CA PRO A 145 -13.64 6.48 -20.13
C PRO A 145 -12.71 6.61 -18.95
N LEU A 146 -13.22 7.10 -17.80
CA LEU A 146 -12.43 7.23 -16.57
C LEU A 146 -12.14 5.84 -15.95
N ALA A 147 -13.10 4.91 -16.01
CA ALA A 147 -12.91 3.53 -15.58
C ALA A 147 -11.89 2.79 -16.47
N PHE A 148 -11.92 3.05 -17.77
CA PHE A 148 -10.95 2.54 -18.73
C PHE A 148 -9.53 3.06 -18.42
N LEU A 149 -9.39 4.37 -18.19
CA LEU A 149 -8.12 5.00 -17.82
C LEU A 149 -7.54 4.39 -16.54
N PHE A 150 -8.38 4.22 -15.49
CA PHE A 150 -7.96 3.56 -14.26
C PHE A 150 -7.39 2.16 -14.54
N SER A 151 -8.15 1.33 -15.27
CA SER A 151 -7.75 -0.06 -15.55
C SER A 151 -6.49 -0.14 -16.42
N PHE A 152 -6.36 0.75 -17.40
CA PHE A 152 -5.16 0.84 -18.22
C PHE A 152 -3.92 1.19 -17.38
N CYS A 153 -4.02 2.23 -16.54
CA CYS A 153 -2.95 2.57 -15.61
C CYS A 153 -2.65 1.41 -14.64
N GLY A 154 -3.68 0.73 -14.12
CA GLY A 154 -3.51 -0.41 -13.22
C GLY A 154 -2.72 -1.57 -13.83
N VAL A 155 -2.94 -1.89 -15.11
CA VAL A 155 -2.13 -2.89 -15.84
C VAL A 155 -0.68 -2.43 -15.98
N LEU A 156 -0.45 -1.15 -16.33
CA LEU A 156 0.90 -0.62 -16.48
C LEU A 156 1.67 -0.59 -15.15
N VAL A 157 1.01 -0.23 -14.05
CA VAL A 157 1.61 -0.25 -12.70
C VAL A 157 1.95 -1.68 -12.28
N ALA A 158 1.07 -2.65 -12.58
CA ALA A 158 1.36 -4.05 -12.32
C ALA A 158 2.56 -4.55 -13.12
N TYR A 159 2.65 -4.20 -14.41
CA TYR A 159 3.72 -4.67 -15.29
C TYR A 159 5.07 -4.00 -15.06
N PHE A 160 5.09 -2.69 -14.87
CA PHE A 160 6.34 -1.90 -14.91
C PHE A 160 6.66 -1.21 -13.58
N GLY A 161 5.69 -1.14 -12.67
CA GLY A 161 5.76 -0.34 -11.48
C GLY A 161 6.04 -1.10 -10.19
N ILE A 162 5.26 -0.73 -9.19
CA ILE A 162 5.32 -1.29 -7.84
C ILE A 162 5.16 -2.83 -7.85
N GLY A 163 4.42 -3.37 -8.84
CA GLY A 163 4.12 -4.79 -8.94
C GLY A 163 5.28 -5.69 -9.39
N THR A 164 6.34 -5.14 -9.99
CA THR A 164 7.39 -5.96 -10.61
C THR A 164 8.79 -5.43 -10.34
N PHE A 165 9.32 -4.54 -11.20
CA PHE A 165 10.73 -4.14 -11.21
C PHE A 165 11.21 -3.61 -9.86
N ALA A 166 10.42 -2.77 -9.22
CA ALA A 166 10.74 -2.18 -7.93
C ALA A 166 11.01 -3.25 -6.87
N GLN A 167 10.13 -4.23 -6.79
CA GLN A 167 10.20 -5.28 -5.79
C GLN A 167 11.33 -6.26 -6.10
N VAL A 168 11.41 -6.73 -7.34
CA VAL A 168 12.45 -7.69 -7.77
C VAL A 168 13.84 -7.11 -7.59
N ASN A 169 14.07 -5.86 -8.03
CA ASN A 169 15.35 -5.20 -7.86
C ASN A 169 15.72 -5.03 -6.38
N SER A 170 14.73 -4.68 -5.52
CA SER A 170 14.98 -4.56 -4.08
C SER A 170 15.37 -5.89 -3.45
N ILE A 171 14.74 -7.02 -3.85
CA ILE A 171 15.12 -8.36 -3.39
C ILE A 171 16.54 -8.70 -3.85
N ILE A 172 16.85 -8.43 -5.10
CA ILE A 172 18.16 -8.70 -5.69
C ILE A 172 19.25 -7.87 -4.99
N ASP A 173 19.04 -6.58 -4.85
CA ASP A 173 20.04 -5.67 -4.27
C ASP A 173 20.33 -6.03 -2.82
N ILE A 174 19.30 -6.25 -1.99
CA ILE A 174 19.53 -6.60 -0.59
C ILE A 174 20.15 -7.99 -0.43
N SER A 175 19.77 -8.96 -1.28
CA SER A 175 20.37 -10.30 -1.27
C SER A 175 21.84 -10.29 -1.70
N ASN A 176 22.18 -9.47 -2.69
CA ASN A 176 23.55 -9.29 -3.14
C ASN A 176 24.40 -8.61 -2.07
N ILE A 177 23.91 -7.53 -1.45
CA ILE A 177 24.60 -6.81 -0.36
C ILE A 177 24.83 -7.72 0.85
N THR A 178 23.83 -8.54 1.21
CA THR A 178 23.86 -9.34 2.45
C THR A 178 24.60 -10.66 2.29
N PHE A 179 24.41 -11.36 1.16
CA PHE A 179 24.90 -12.73 0.95
C PHE A 179 25.87 -12.87 -0.22
N GLY A 180 26.09 -11.82 -1.02
CA GLY A 180 26.93 -11.89 -2.23
C GLY A 180 26.34 -12.76 -3.34
N VAL A 181 25.03 -13.09 -3.28
CA VAL A 181 24.38 -13.97 -4.27
C VAL A 181 24.20 -13.24 -5.59
N SER A 182 24.47 -13.96 -6.70
CA SER A 182 24.29 -13.43 -8.05
C SER A 182 22.85 -12.96 -8.30
N PRO A 183 22.65 -11.76 -8.91
CA PRO A 183 21.35 -11.25 -9.31
C PRO A 183 20.52 -12.23 -10.13
N TYR A 184 21.16 -13.00 -11.00
CA TYR A 184 20.49 -13.98 -11.88
C TYR A 184 19.90 -15.16 -11.10
N ILE A 185 20.58 -15.62 -10.06
CA ILE A 185 20.10 -16.72 -9.20
C ILE A 185 18.88 -16.23 -8.42
N VAL A 186 18.98 -15.06 -7.78
CA VAL A 186 17.88 -14.49 -7.00
C VAL A 186 16.67 -14.21 -7.91
N GLY A 187 16.88 -13.58 -9.06
CA GLY A 187 15.83 -13.31 -10.05
C GLY A 187 15.15 -14.57 -10.57
N GLY A 188 15.94 -15.64 -10.84
CA GLY A 188 15.41 -16.94 -11.24
C GLY A 188 14.54 -17.59 -10.17
N ILE A 189 14.97 -17.58 -8.90
CA ILE A 189 14.22 -18.12 -7.76
C ILE A 189 12.91 -17.34 -7.59
N VAL A 190 12.97 -16.00 -7.58
CA VAL A 190 11.76 -15.14 -7.45
C VAL A 190 10.78 -15.42 -8.59
N THR A 191 11.27 -15.48 -9.83
CA THR A 191 10.43 -15.77 -11.00
C THR A 191 9.73 -17.13 -10.87
N ALA A 192 10.45 -18.18 -10.49
CA ALA A 192 9.89 -19.52 -10.33
C ALA A 192 8.81 -19.57 -9.23
N LEU A 193 9.06 -18.93 -8.09
CA LEU A 193 8.10 -18.85 -6.99
C LEU A 193 6.86 -18.05 -7.37
N VAL A 194 7.03 -16.89 -8.02
CA VAL A 194 5.91 -16.08 -8.50
C VAL A 194 5.09 -16.86 -9.51
N ALA A 195 5.71 -17.51 -10.49
CA ALA A 195 5.01 -18.31 -11.48
C ALA A 195 4.19 -19.44 -10.82
N ALA A 196 4.79 -20.19 -9.88
CA ALA A 196 4.11 -21.28 -9.18
C ALA A 196 2.84 -20.83 -8.42
N ILE A 197 2.84 -19.61 -7.87
CA ILE A 197 1.71 -19.10 -7.09
C ILE A 197 0.69 -18.40 -7.98
N THR A 198 1.13 -17.53 -8.90
CA THR A 198 0.22 -16.69 -9.69
C THR A 198 -0.55 -17.49 -10.75
N LEU A 199 0.02 -18.58 -11.26
CA LEU A 199 -0.71 -19.48 -12.17
C LEU A 199 -1.93 -20.14 -11.50
N GLY A 200 -1.94 -20.29 -10.16
CA GLY A 200 -3.08 -20.76 -9.37
C GLY A 200 -4.17 -19.72 -9.11
N GLY A 201 -4.02 -18.49 -9.59
CA GLY A 201 -5.00 -17.39 -9.48
C GLY A 201 -5.23 -16.89 -8.05
N LEU A 202 -6.37 -16.19 -7.84
CA LEU A 202 -6.70 -15.52 -6.58
C LEU A 202 -6.60 -16.46 -5.36
N GLN A 203 -7.13 -17.67 -5.46
CA GLN A 203 -7.15 -18.61 -4.33
C GLN A 203 -5.74 -18.97 -3.85
N SER A 204 -4.81 -19.18 -4.80
CA SER A 204 -3.41 -19.48 -4.49
C SER A 204 -2.70 -18.27 -3.88
N ILE A 205 -2.91 -17.08 -4.45
CA ILE A 205 -2.36 -15.82 -3.95
C ILE A 205 -2.88 -15.54 -2.54
N ALA A 206 -4.19 -15.63 -2.32
CA ALA A 206 -4.82 -15.36 -1.03
C ALA A 206 -4.37 -16.35 0.06
N LYS A 207 -4.25 -17.65 -0.28
CA LYS A 207 -3.75 -18.68 0.65
C LYS A 207 -2.28 -18.44 1.02
N THR A 208 -1.48 -17.95 0.10
CA THR A 208 -0.08 -17.58 0.35
C THR A 208 0.01 -16.35 1.22
N ALA A 209 -0.75 -15.29 0.89
CA ALA A 209 -0.81 -14.04 1.64
C ALA A 209 -1.30 -14.24 3.08
N GLU A 210 -2.33 -15.07 3.30
CA GLU A 210 -2.87 -15.40 4.63
C GLU A 210 -1.80 -15.96 5.59
N LYS A 211 -0.80 -16.67 5.05
CA LYS A 211 0.28 -17.27 5.85
C LYS A 211 1.48 -16.33 5.99
N ILE A 212 1.92 -15.75 4.87
CA ILE A 212 3.16 -14.96 4.85
C ILE A 212 2.96 -13.60 5.52
N VAL A 213 1.86 -12.88 5.21
CA VAL A 213 1.70 -11.49 5.65
C VAL A 213 1.66 -11.34 7.18
N PRO A 214 0.85 -12.10 7.93
CA PRO A 214 0.89 -11.98 9.39
C PRO A 214 2.26 -12.35 9.96
N THR A 215 2.89 -13.41 9.43
CA THR A 215 4.21 -13.86 9.89
C THR A 215 5.29 -12.80 9.64
N MET A 216 5.36 -12.24 8.44
CA MET A 216 6.36 -11.21 8.11
C MET A 216 6.14 -9.94 8.93
N ALA A 217 4.87 -9.53 9.13
CA ALA A 217 4.54 -8.35 9.92
C ALA A 217 4.93 -8.52 11.40
N VAL A 218 4.67 -9.71 11.98
CA VAL A 218 5.05 -10.03 13.37
C VAL A 218 6.58 -10.08 13.52
N VAL A 219 7.28 -10.74 12.61
CA VAL A 219 8.76 -10.79 12.64
C VAL A 219 9.35 -9.38 12.56
N TYR A 220 8.88 -8.58 11.60
CA TYR A 220 9.34 -7.20 11.44
C TYR A 220 9.04 -6.35 12.69
N PHE A 221 7.84 -6.48 13.24
CA PHE A 221 7.43 -5.81 14.48
C PHE A 221 8.34 -6.17 15.65
N ILE A 222 8.60 -7.47 15.87
CA ILE A 222 9.47 -7.92 16.97
C ILE A 222 10.88 -7.34 16.81
N VAL A 223 11.46 -7.41 15.61
CA VAL A 223 12.82 -6.92 15.34
C VAL A 223 12.90 -5.42 15.57
N THR A 224 12.01 -4.64 15.00
CA THR A 224 12.02 -3.17 15.12
C THR A 224 11.71 -2.71 16.54
N VAL A 225 10.76 -3.34 17.23
CA VAL A 225 10.48 -3.04 18.65
C VAL A 225 11.67 -3.39 19.51
N THR A 226 12.37 -4.49 19.25
CA THR A 226 13.59 -4.83 20.00
C THR A 226 14.68 -3.77 19.82
N ILE A 227 14.89 -3.27 18.58
CA ILE A 227 15.83 -2.16 18.33
C ILE A 227 15.42 -0.91 19.13
N LEU A 228 14.14 -0.56 19.11
CA LEU A 228 13.64 0.60 19.84
C LEU A 228 13.75 0.44 21.37
N VAL A 229 13.46 -0.74 21.89
CA VAL A 229 13.63 -1.03 23.34
C VAL A 229 15.09 -0.92 23.76
N LEU A 230 16.02 -1.43 22.96
CA LEU A 230 17.46 -1.29 23.22
C LEU A 230 17.97 0.16 23.09
N SER A 231 17.21 1.02 22.41
CA SER A 231 17.50 2.44 22.23
C SER A 231 16.45 3.34 22.91
N TRP A 232 15.80 2.85 23.96
CA TRP A 232 14.63 3.50 24.58
C TRP A 232 14.90 4.93 25.06
N ASP A 233 16.13 5.22 25.51
CA ASP A 233 16.62 6.53 25.95
C ASP A 233 16.57 7.58 24.82
N LYS A 234 16.71 7.17 23.56
CA LYS A 234 16.70 8.05 22.39
C LYS A 234 15.29 8.28 21.82
N ILE A 235 14.29 7.47 22.18
CA ILE A 235 12.94 7.56 21.63
C ILE A 235 12.28 8.93 21.88
N PRO A 236 12.31 9.51 23.10
CA PRO A 236 11.70 10.82 23.34
C PRO A 236 12.30 11.91 22.44
N ALA A 237 13.62 11.93 22.31
CA ALA A 237 14.31 12.89 21.44
C ALA A 237 13.97 12.67 19.95
N ALA A 238 13.86 11.42 19.52
CA ALA A 238 13.46 11.09 18.14
C ALA A 238 12.04 11.56 17.83
N ILE A 239 11.09 11.37 18.74
CA ILE A 239 9.70 11.83 18.57
C ILE A 239 9.67 13.37 18.53
N MET A 240 10.38 14.06 19.44
CA MET A 240 10.47 15.53 19.41
C MET A 240 11.05 16.01 18.08
N MET A 241 12.12 15.36 17.59
CA MET A 241 12.73 15.68 16.30
C MET A 241 11.76 15.51 15.14
N VAL A 242 10.91 14.47 15.15
CA VAL A 242 9.85 14.28 14.14
C VAL A 242 8.85 15.44 14.19
N LEU A 243 8.40 15.82 15.38
CA LEU A 243 7.40 16.88 15.54
C LEU A 243 7.98 18.26 15.19
N GLU A 244 9.16 18.60 15.65
CA GLU A 244 9.82 19.88 15.33
C GLU A 244 10.14 20.01 13.86
N SER A 245 10.75 18.98 13.24
CA SER A 245 11.13 18.98 11.81
C SER A 245 9.92 18.94 10.87
N ALA A 246 8.73 18.63 11.38
CA ALA A 246 7.50 18.71 10.58
C ALA A 246 7.07 20.14 10.29
N PHE A 247 7.43 21.10 11.16
CA PHE A 247 7.00 22.49 11.09
C PHE A 247 8.16 23.50 11.01
N THR A 248 9.40 23.03 11.14
CA THR A 248 10.60 23.83 11.00
C THR A 248 11.55 23.24 9.97
N PRO A 249 12.28 24.06 9.19
CA PRO A 249 13.28 23.54 8.27
C PRO A 249 14.36 22.74 9.01
N THR A 250 14.68 21.56 8.50
CA THR A 250 15.77 20.73 9.02
C THR A 250 17.08 21.20 8.37
N ALA A 251 18.03 21.62 9.21
CA ALA A 251 19.33 22.09 8.73
C ALA A 251 20.16 20.97 8.08
N ALA A 252 21.02 21.34 7.16
CA ALA A 252 22.02 20.42 6.60
C ALA A 252 22.99 19.97 7.69
N MET A 253 23.23 18.66 7.79
CA MET A 253 24.18 18.09 8.76
C MET A 253 24.72 16.76 8.23
N GLY A 254 26.04 16.57 8.35
CA GLY A 254 26.69 15.37 7.82
C GLY A 254 26.48 15.24 6.31
N GLY A 255 25.98 14.10 5.87
CA GLY A 255 25.58 13.84 4.47
C GLY A 255 24.13 14.18 4.15
N PHE A 256 23.37 14.76 5.09
CA PHE A 256 22.01 15.25 4.86
C PHE A 256 22.05 16.70 4.35
N LEU A 257 21.40 16.97 3.22
CA LEU A 257 21.44 18.27 2.54
C LEU A 257 20.52 19.35 3.14
N GLY A 258 19.73 18.99 4.19
CA GLY A 258 18.68 19.82 4.74
C GLY A 258 17.36 19.69 3.98
N ALA A 259 16.26 20.03 4.65
CA ALA A 259 14.94 20.01 4.03
C ALA A 259 14.07 21.16 4.52
N SER A 260 13.30 21.77 3.61
CA SER A 260 12.23 22.70 3.97
C SER A 260 10.99 21.94 4.44
N VAL A 261 10.10 22.61 5.17
CA VAL A 261 8.80 22.04 5.61
C VAL A 261 7.98 21.51 4.42
N ILE A 262 8.00 22.22 3.28
CA ILE A 262 7.29 21.79 2.07
C ILE A 262 7.88 20.48 1.52
N VAL A 263 9.19 20.33 1.55
CA VAL A 263 9.89 19.11 1.09
C VAL A 263 9.57 17.95 2.05
N ALA A 264 9.59 18.18 3.37
CA ALA A 264 9.21 17.18 4.36
C ALA A 264 7.76 16.73 4.16
N MET A 265 6.82 17.66 4.00
CA MET A 265 5.41 17.41 3.77
C MET A 265 5.18 16.62 2.48
N ARG A 266 5.76 17.07 1.35
CA ARG A 266 5.63 16.41 0.06
C ARG A 266 6.13 14.97 0.11
N ASN A 267 7.34 14.75 0.61
CA ASN A 267 7.92 13.41 0.68
C ASN A 267 7.16 12.52 1.68
N GLY A 268 6.77 13.05 2.83
CA GLY A 268 5.99 12.31 3.81
C GLY A 268 4.65 11.84 3.24
N ILE A 269 3.87 12.75 2.65
CA ILE A 269 2.55 12.41 2.06
C ILE A 269 2.72 11.45 0.88
N ALA A 270 3.61 11.75 -0.07
CA ALA A 270 3.80 10.93 -1.27
C ALA A 270 4.26 9.50 -0.92
N ARG A 271 5.26 9.35 -0.04
CA ARG A 271 5.76 8.03 0.35
C ARG A 271 4.82 7.30 1.32
N GLY A 272 4.05 8.03 2.14
CA GLY A 272 2.97 7.46 2.94
C GLY A 272 1.86 6.86 2.07
N VAL A 273 1.38 7.59 1.08
CA VAL A 273 0.37 7.11 0.12
C VAL A 273 0.93 5.99 -0.75
N PHE A 274 2.19 6.07 -1.18
CA PHE A 274 2.86 5.00 -1.92
C PHE A 274 2.90 3.69 -1.13
N SER A 275 3.12 3.74 0.19
CA SER A 275 3.14 2.57 1.06
C SER A 275 1.74 1.99 1.26
N ASN A 276 0.80 2.78 1.77
CA ASN A 276 -0.52 2.29 2.17
C ASN A 276 -1.57 2.25 1.04
N GLU A 277 -1.26 2.81 -0.12
CA GLU A 277 -2.11 2.87 -1.32
C GLU A 277 -3.49 3.51 -1.10
N SER A 278 -3.67 4.35 -0.06
CA SER A 278 -4.96 5.01 0.18
C SER A 278 -5.25 6.09 -0.86
N GLY A 279 -6.33 5.92 -1.60
CA GLY A 279 -6.70 6.83 -2.69
C GLY A 279 -6.13 6.45 -4.05
N LEU A 280 -5.25 5.44 -4.13
CA LEU A 280 -4.76 4.92 -5.41
C LEU A 280 -5.78 4.01 -6.10
N GLY A 281 -6.70 3.38 -5.34
CA GLY A 281 -7.75 2.52 -5.89
C GLY A 281 -7.33 1.08 -6.15
N SER A 282 -6.13 0.67 -5.77
CA SER A 282 -5.62 -0.69 -5.96
C SER A 282 -6.26 -1.69 -4.97
N ALA A 283 -6.19 -1.41 -3.68
CA ALA A 283 -6.70 -2.31 -2.64
C ALA A 283 -8.21 -2.64 -2.72
N PRO A 284 -9.12 -1.75 -3.15
CA PRO A 284 -10.53 -2.09 -3.34
C PRO A 284 -10.76 -3.22 -4.36
N ILE A 285 -9.81 -3.48 -5.26
CA ILE A 285 -9.90 -4.57 -6.24
C ILE A 285 -10.03 -5.92 -5.54
N VAL A 286 -9.20 -6.19 -4.53
CA VAL A 286 -9.30 -7.44 -3.75
C VAL A 286 -10.35 -7.37 -2.66
N ALA A 287 -10.62 -6.19 -2.10
CA ALA A 287 -11.69 -6.01 -1.12
C ALA A 287 -13.06 -6.39 -1.68
N ALA A 288 -13.29 -6.22 -2.98
CA ALA A 288 -14.50 -6.64 -3.66
C ALA A 288 -14.74 -8.17 -3.59
N ALA A 289 -13.67 -8.96 -3.59
CA ALA A 289 -13.75 -10.42 -3.55
C ALA A 289 -14.09 -10.99 -2.15
N ALA A 290 -14.14 -10.16 -1.11
CA ALA A 290 -14.43 -10.58 0.26
C ALA A 290 -15.85 -11.09 0.42
N LYS A 291 -16.03 -12.19 1.17
CA LYS A 291 -17.32 -12.74 1.56
C LYS A 291 -17.97 -11.87 2.62
N THR A 292 -18.85 -10.97 2.21
CA THR A 292 -19.61 -10.13 3.12
C THR A 292 -20.95 -9.72 2.52
N LYS A 293 -21.94 -9.47 3.38
CA LYS A 293 -23.25 -8.89 3.03
C LYS A 293 -23.22 -7.36 3.11
N TRP A 294 -22.29 -6.80 3.88
CA TRP A 294 -22.32 -5.41 4.24
C TRP A 294 -21.11 -4.64 3.66
N PRO A 295 -21.33 -3.76 2.70
CA PRO A 295 -20.27 -2.89 2.16
C PRO A 295 -19.48 -2.15 3.23
N ALA A 296 -20.16 -1.61 4.24
CA ALA A 296 -19.55 -0.87 5.33
C ALA A 296 -18.66 -1.74 6.24
N GLU A 297 -18.99 -3.03 6.39
CA GLU A 297 -18.17 -3.99 7.15
C GLU A 297 -16.79 -4.18 6.48
N GLN A 298 -16.81 -4.44 5.17
CA GLN A 298 -15.57 -4.55 4.41
C GLN A 298 -14.79 -3.22 4.38
N GLY A 299 -15.49 -2.09 4.35
CA GLY A 299 -14.88 -0.78 4.51
C GLY A 299 -14.09 -0.66 5.82
N LEU A 300 -14.68 -1.08 6.96
CA LEU A 300 -14.01 -1.09 8.26
C LEU A 300 -12.77 -1.98 8.26
N ILE A 301 -12.85 -3.18 7.69
CA ILE A 301 -11.73 -4.11 7.58
C ILE A 301 -10.62 -3.49 6.70
N SER A 302 -10.98 -2.95 5.53
CA SER A 302 -10.01 -2.32 4.61
C SER A 302 -9.28 -1.13 5.24
N MET A 303 -9.96 -0.34 6.06
CA MET A 303 -9.36 0.79 6.78
C MET A 303 -8.20 0.38 7.68
N THR A 304 -8.27 -0.81 8.29
CA THR A 304 -7.22 -1.32 9.18
C THR A 304 -5.91 -1.57 8.44
N GLY A 305 -5.96 -1.81 7.13
CA GLY A 305 -4.77 -1.97 6.30
C GLY A 305 -3.87 -0.72 6.36
N THR A 306 -4.42 0.48 6.19
CA THR A 306 -3.65 1.73 6.31
C THR A 306 -3.11 1.95 7.72
N PHE A 307 -3.89 1.58 8.74
CA PHE A 307 -3.43 1.66 10.13
C PHE A 307 -2.22 0.75 10.39
N ILE A 308 -2.30 -0.51 9.99
CA ILE A 308 -1.22 -1.48 10.17
C ILE A 308 0.02 -1.07 9.35
N ASP A 309 -0.18 -0.74 8.08
CA ASP A 309 0.90 -0.40 7.15
C ASP A 309 1.69 0.84 7.61
N THR A 310 1.00 1.95 7.84
CA THR A 310 1.69 3.23 8.01
C THR A 310 1.78 3.64 9.48
N ILE A 311 0.68 3.57 10.24
CA ILE A 311 0.72 3.99 11.65
C ILE A 311 1.57 3.02 12.49
N ILE A 312 1.61 1.72 12.14
CA ILE A 312 2.46 0.76 12.86
C ILE A 312 3.79 0.58 12.12
N ILE A 313 3.80 -0.05 10.95
CA ILE A 313 5.03 -0.53 10.31
C ILE A 313 5.95 0.61 9.87
N CYS A 314 5.42 1.63 9.16
CA CYS A 314 6.26 2.77 8.75
C CYS A 314 6.76 3.59 9.93
N THR A 315 5.98 3.71 11.01
CA THR A 315 6.43 4.39 12.24
C THR A 315 7.60 3.66 12.88
N LEU A 316 7.52 2.34 12.99
CA LEU A 316 8.61 1.51 13.52
C LEU A 316 9.89 1.65 12.69
N THR A 317 9.76 1.59 11.37
CA THR A 317 10.90 1.81 10.45
C THR A 317 11.49 3.21 10.65
N GLY A 318 10.65 4.24 10.62
CA GLY A 318 11.08 5.63 10.73
C GLY A 318 11.79 5.93 12.04
N LEU A 319 11.22 5.48 13.16
CA LEU A 319 11.85 5.65 14.47
C LEU A 319 13.17 4.87 14.56
N THR A 320 13.23 3.64 14.03
CA THR A 320 14.49 2.87 14.00
C THR A 320 15.60 3.62 13.25
N ILE A 321 15.27 4.22 12.09
CA ILE A 321 16.21 5.01 11.30
C ILE A 321 16.64 6.28 12.07
N ILE A 322 15.71 6.96 12.73
CA ILE A 322 16.00 8.21 13.43
C ILE A 322 16.86 7.96 14.67
N VAL A 323 16.53 6.96 15.50
CA VAL A 323 17.30 6.66 16.72
C VAL A 323 18.70 6.15 16.42
N SER A 324 18.92 5.52 15.26
CA SER A 324 20.25 5.08 14.82
C SER A 324 21.19 6.23 14.47
N GLY A 325 20.64 7.37 14.05
CA GLY A 325 21.42 8.51 13.53
C GLY A 325 21.94 8.36 12.09
N GLU A 326 21.78 7.19 11.48
CA GLU A 326 22.33 6.87 10.15
C GLU A 326 21.74 7.74 9.01
N TRP A 327 20.55 8.32 9.21
CA TRP A 327 19.91 9.21 8.26
C TRP A 327 20.72 10.50 7.96
N MET A 328 21.61 10.89 8.87
CA MET A 328 22.51 12.03 8.69
C MET A 328 23.69 11.73 7.75
N GLY A 329 23.96 10.46 7.47
CA GLY A 329 25.02 10.03 6.56
C GLY A 329 24.62 10.16 5.08
N ASN A 330 25.38 9.51 4.18
CA ASN A 330 25.15 9.55 2.72
C ASN A 330 24.25 8.41 2.21
N LEU A 331 23.87 7.47 3.07
CA LEU A 331 23.07 6.32 2.68
C LEU A 331 21.62 6.71 2.37
N ASN A 332 20.97 5.93 1.51
CA ASN A 332 19.56 6.09 1.14
C ASN A 332 18.87 4.73 0.96
N GLY A 333 17.54 4.72 0.97
CA GLY A 333 16.73 3.55 0.67
C GLY A 333 17.07 2.33 1.53
N ALA A 334 17.20 1.16 0.90
CA ALA A 334 17.50 -0.09 1.60
C ALA A 334 18.83 -0.05 2.37
N ALA A 335 19.86 0.60 1.82
CA ALA A 335 21.17 0.72 2.48
C ALA A 335 21.07 1.52 3.78
N LEU A 336 20.28 2.59 3.82
CA LEU A 336 20.05 3.36 5.03
C LEU A 336 19.36 2.53 6.12
N THR A 337 18.29 1.82 5.77
CA THR A 337 17.60 0.95 6.73
C THR A 337 18.52 -0.20 7.20
N ASN A 338 19.34 -0.74 6.29
CA ASN A 338 20.30 -1.78 6.64
C ASN A 338 21.35 -1.29 7.65
N ALA A 339 21.88 -0.09 7.46
CA ALA A 339 22.79 0.53 8.41
C ALA A 339 22.10 0.79 9.77
N ALA A 340 20.84 1.24 9.77
CA ALA A 340 20.07 1.45 11.00
C ALA A 340 19.85 0.15 11.80
N PHE A 341 19.55 -0.96 11.10
CA PHE A 341 19.46 -2.28 11.77
C PHE A 341 20.83 -2.78 12.24
N GLY A 342 21.87 -2.58 11.44
CA GLY A 342 23.25 -2.96 11.74
C GLY A 342 23.85 -2.18 12.91
N SER A 343 23.38 -0.98 13.20
CA SER A 343 23.87 -0.17 14.33
C SER A 343 23.57 -0.81 15.70
N VAL A 344 22.50 -1.60 15.79
CA VAL A 344 22.11 -2.31 17.00
C VAL A 344 22.48 -3.79 16.94
N PHE A 345 22.33 -4.41 15.76
CA PHE A 345 22.66 -5.81 15.52
C PHE A 345 23.66 -5.94 14.36
N PRO A 346 24.98 -5.79 14.61
CA PRO A 346 25.97 -5.60 13.55
C PRO A 346 25.95 -6.62 12.41
N THR A 347 25.72 -7.90 12.68
CA THR A 347 25.66 -8.93 11.62
C THR A 347 24.25 -9.44 11.39
N ILE A 348 23.54 -9.73 12.46
CA ILE A 348 22.19 -10.33 12.41
C ILE A 348 21.17 -9.34 11.85
N GLY A 349 21.33 -8.04 12.10
CA GLY A 349 20.44 -7.00 11.62
C GLY A 349 20.29 -7.01 10.10
N SER A 350 21.39 -7.13 9.37
CA SER A 350 21.39 -7.21 7.90
C SER A 350 20.66 -8.46 7.38
N TYR A 351 20.85 -9.61 8.04
CA TYR A 351 20.14 -10.83 7.66
C TYR A 351 18.65 -10.74 7.93
N LEU A 352 18.25 -10.20 9.09
CA LEU A 352 16.85 -10.01 9.44
C LEU A 352 16.16 -9.04 8.49
N LEU A 353 16.80 -7.91 8.18
CA LEU A 353 16.26 -6.95 7.22
C LEU A 353 16.14 -7.56 5.82
N CYS A 354 17.15 -8.31 5.37
CA CYS A 354 17.12 -8.97 4.06
C CYS A 354 15.92 -9.92 3.95
N ILE A 355 15.70 -10.77 4.96
CA ILE A 355 14.56 -11.68 4.99
C ILE A 355 13.23 -10.93 4.99
N CYS A 356 13.09 -9.90 5.84
CA CYS A 356 11.88 -9.11 5.92
C CYS A 356 11.60 -8.38 4.59
N LEU A 357 12.59 -7.71 4.02
CA LEU A 357 12.45 -6.99 2.76
C LEU A 357 12.11 -7.93 1.60
N ALA A 358 12.77 -9.10 1.55
CA ALA A 358 12.47 -10.10 0.52
C ALA A 358 11.03 -10.62 0.63
N LEU A 359 10.54 -10.91 1.83
CA LEU A 359 9.15 -11.35 2.05
C LEU A 359 8.16 -10.23 1.70
N PHE A 360 8.41 -8.99 2.13
CA PHE A 360 7.57 -7.83 1.85
C PHE A 360 7.48 -7.59 0.35
N ALA A 361 8.61 -7.53 -0.34
CA ALA A 361 8.65 -7.33 -1.78
C ALA A 361 8.00 -8.48 -2.55
N PHE A 362 8.26 -9.73 -2.15
CA PHE A 362 7.66 -10.90 -2.77
C PHE A 362 6.13 -10.91 -2.67
N THR A 363 5.58 -10.62 -1.50
CA THR A 363 4.11 -10.55 -1.34
C THR A 363 3.50 -9.42 -2.14
N THR A 364 4.19 -8.27 -2.28
CA THR A 364 3.74 -7.16 -3.12
C THR A 364 3.62 -7.55 -4.59
N ILE A 365 4.57 -8.33 -5.12
CA ILE A 365 4.49 -8.88 -6.48
C ILE A 365 3.21 -9.70 -6.66
N LEU A 366 2.88 -10.56 -5.69
CA LEU A 366 1.69 -11.41 -5.76
C LEU A 366 0.38 -10.60 -5.73
N GLY A 367 0.30 -9.60 -4.85
CA GLY A 367 -0.86 -8.72 -4.73
C GLY A 367 -1.10 -7.92 -6.00
N TRP A 368 -0.06 -7.32 -6.55
CA TRP A 368 -0.15 -6.53 -7.77
C TRP A 368 -0.39 -7.37 -9.03
N ASN A 369 0.06 -8.63 -9.06
CA ASN A 369 -0.34 -9.55 -10.11
C ASN A 369 -1.86 -9.69 -10.19
N TYR A 370 -2.53 -9.88 -9.04
CA TYR A 370 -3.99 -9.96 -8.98
C TYR A 370 -4.66 -8.64 -9.37
N TYR A 371 -4.14 -7.49 -8.92
CA TYR A 371 -4.73 -6.20 -9.28
C TYR A 371 -4.69 -5.94 -10.78
N GLY A 372 -3.56 -6.17 -11.42
CA GLY A 372 -3.44 -6.03 -12.87
C GLY A 372 -4.29 -7.05 -13.64
N GLU A 373 -4.45 -8.27 -13.11
CA GLU A 373 -5.34 -9.28 -13.68
C GLU A 373 -6.80 -8.80 -13.71
N ARG A 374 -7.31 -8.22 -12.61
CA ARG A 374 -8.67 -7.67 -12.58
C ARG A 374 -8.81 -6.44 -13.49
N CYS A 375 -7.77 -5.64 -13.64
CA CYS A 375 -7.75 -4.53 -14.58
C CYS A 375 -7.79 -5.02 -16.05
N ILE A 376 -7.02 -6.05 -16.42
CA ILE A 376 -7.04 -6.57 -17.80
C ILE A 376 -8.36 -7.29 -18.10
N ILE A 377 -9.00 -7.93 -17.12
CA ILE A 377 -10.34 -8.51 -17.29
C ILE A 377 -11.35 -7.41 -17.66
N TYR A 378 -11.30 -6.26 -17.00
CA TYR A 378 -12.18 -5.12 -17.33
C TYR A 378 -11.94 -4.58 -18.74
N LEU A 379 -10.68 -4.52 -19.19
CA LEU A 379 -10.30 -3.97 -20.50
C LEU A 379 -10.56 -4.94 -21.66
N ALA A 380 -10.23 -6.22 -21.49
CA ALA A 380 -10.15 -7.19 -22.59
C ALA A 380 -10.85 -8.52 -22.28
N GLY A 381 -11.52 -8.63 -21.12
CA GLY A 381 -12.24 -9.82 -20.72
C GLY A 381 -11.35 -10.96 -20.21
N VAL A 382 -11.98 -12.02 -19.73
CA VAL A 382 -11.34 -13.15 -19.04
C VAL A 382 -10.31 -13.89 -19.90
N LYS A 383 -10.50 -13.91 -21.23
CA LYS A 383 -9.55 -14.57 -22.16
C LYS A 383 -8.16 -13.93 -22.13
N ALA A 384 -8.03 -12.69 -21.68
CA ALA A 384 -6.76 -11.98 -21.57
C ALA A 384 -5.94 -12.36 -20.32
N VAL A 385 -6.50 -13.12 -19.39
CA VAL A 385 -5.84 -13.49 -18.12
C VAL A 385 -4.57 -14.29 -18.34
N LEU A 386 -4.62 -15.35 -19.15
CA LEU A 386 -3.46 -16.19 -19.37
C LEU A 386 -2.32 -15.46 -20.09
N PRO A 387 -2.56 -14.73 -21.20
CA PRO A 387 -1.54 -13.85 -21.80
C PRO A 387 -0.97 -12.84 -20.80
N TYR A 388 -1.83 -12.22 -19.98
CA TYR A 388 -1.39 -11.27 -18.95
C TYR A 388 -0.41 -11.92 -17.96
N ARG A 389 -0.74 -13.09 -17.41
CA ARG A 389 0.12 -13.81 -16.45
C ARG A 389 1.47 -14.20 -17.06
N ILE A 390 1.48 -14.66 -18.31
CA ILE A 390 2.71 -15.01 -19.03
C ILE A 390 3.60 -13.77 -19.19
N VAL A 391 3.07 -12.66 -19.66
CA VAL A 391 3.82 -11.40 -19.80
C VAL A 391 4.33 -10.93 -18.44
N PHE A 392 3.51 -11.00 -17.39
CA PHE A 392 3.91 -10.63 -16.03
C PHE A 392 5.12 -11.44 -15.54
N ILE A 393 5.11 -12.77 -15.73
CA ILE A 393 6.22 -13.66 -15.33
C ILE A 393 7.48 -13.34 -16.14
N LEU A 394 7.35 -13.07 -17.45
CA LEU A 394 8.49 -12.70 -18.30
C LEU A 394 9.10 -11.36 -17.86
N LEU A 395 8.28 -10.39 -17.46
CA LEU A 395 8.75 -9.10 -16.94
C LEU A 395 9.48 -9.28 -15.60
N ILE A 396 8.99 -10.14 -14.70
CA ILE A 396 9.70 -10.51 -13.46
C ILE A 396 11.08 -11.09 -13.77
N ALA A 397 11.14 -12.04 -14.71
CA ALA A 397 12.42 -12.64 -15.14
C ALA A 397 13.38 -11.59 -15.72
N SER A 398 12.86 -10.62 -16.49
CA SER A 398 13.67 -9.57 -17.09
C SER A 398 14.21 -8.55 -16.08
N ALA A 399 13.56 -8.38 -14.94
CA ALA A 399 13.97 -7.42 -13.92
C ALA A 399 15.35 -7.73 -13.32
N ALA A 400 15.82 -8.98 -13.39
CA ALA A 400 17.18 -9.36 -12.99
C ALA A 400 18.28 -8.79 -13.91
N PHE A 401 17.90 -8.44 -15.15
CA PHE A 401 18.82 -7.92 -16.18
C PHE A 401 18.69 -6.42 -16.38
N LEU A 402 17.55 -5.84 -16.00
CA LEU A 402 17.21 -4.45 -16.31
C LEU A 402 17.18 -3.60 -15.03
N LYS A 403 18.16 -2.70 -14.90
CA LYS A 403 18.14 -1.61 -13.91
C LYS A 403 17.87 -0.31 -14.67
N LEU A 404 16.60 -0.02 -14.94
CA LEU A 404 16.20 1.13 -15.74
C LEU A 404 15.55 2.18 -14.84
N GLU A 405 16.28 3.22 -14.48
CA GLU A 405 15.73 4.38 -13.76
C GLU A 405 14.51 4.96 -14.46
N VAL A 406 14.51 4.95 -15.80
CA VAL A 406 13.37 5.36 -16.63
C VAL A 406 12.09 4.59 -16.30
N ILE A 407 12.19 3.27 -16.04
CA ILE A 407 11.01 2.44 -15.71
C ILE A 407 10.45 2.84 -14.35
N TRP A 408 11.30 3.15 -13.39
CA TRP A 408 10.88 3.61 -12.07
C TRP A 408 10.08 4.91 -12.13
N VAL A 409 10.60 5.88 -12.87
CA VAL A 409 9.93 7.19 -13.02
C VAL A 409 8.62 7.05 -13.78
N LEU A 410 8.59 6.24 -14.84
CA LEU A 410 7.35 5.93 -15.57
C LEU A 410 6.31 5.25 -14.66
N ALA A 411 6.75 4.33 -13.82
CA ALA A 411 5.89 3.64 -12.88
C ALA A 411 5.27 4.59 -11.84
N ASP A 412 6.07 5.50 -11.29
CA ASP A 412 5.59 6.52 -10.36
C ASP A 412 4.57 7.45 -11.04
N ILE A 413 4.83 7.90 -12.27
CA ILE A 413 3.91 8.72 -13.04
C ILE A 413 2.56 8.00 -13.23
N VAL A 414 2.59 6.76 -13.72
CA VAL A 414 1.36 5.99 -14.01
C VAL A 414 0.59 5.67 -12.72
N ASN A 415 1.30 5.41 -11.63
CA ASN A 415 0.69 5.20 -10.32
C ASN A 415 -0.04 6.46 -9.82
N GLY A 416 0.56 7.63 -9.97
CA GLY A 416 -0.10 8.90 -9.66
C GLY A 416 -1.32 9.18 -10.56
N LEU A 417 -1.22 8.89 -11.86
CA LEU A 417 -2.33 9.06 -12.80
C LEU A 417 -3.49 8.10 -12.50
N MET A 418 -3.22 6.89 -12.00
CA MET A 418 -4.24 5.93 -11.58
C MET A 418 -5.09 6.44 -10.41
N ALA A 419 -4.51 7.24 -9.52
CA ALA A 419 -5.23 7.79 -8.38
C ALA A 419 -6.34 8.77 -8.78
N ILE A 420 -6.17 9.57 -9.84
CA ILE A 420 -7.09 10.63 -10.23
C ILE A 420 -8.51 10.10 -10.52
N PRO A 421 -8.70 9.08 -11.36
CA PRO A 421 -10.01 8.46 -11.58
C PRO A 421 -10.68 7.99 -10.31
N ASN A 422 -9.91 7.36 -9.43
CA ASN A 422 -10.41 6.84 -8.17
C ASN A 422 -10.90 7.97 -7.24
N LEU A 423 -10.09 9.00 -7.05
CA LEU A 423 -10.42 10.12 -6.17
C LEU A 423 -11.67 10.89 -6.66
N ILE A 424 -11.82 11.09 -7.97
CA ILE A 424 -13.02 11.67 -8.55
C ILE A 424 -14.25 10.82 -8.18
N ALA A 425 -14.15 9.50 -8.31
CA ALA A 425 -15.24 8.61 -7.97
C ALA A 425 -15.56 8.62 -6.46
N LEU A 426 -14.56 8.65 -5.60
CA LEU A 426 -14.75 8.71 -4.15
C LEU A 426 -15.47 9.99 -3.73
N ILE A 427 -15.12 11.13 -4.31
CA ILE A 427 -15.80 12.40 -4.06
C ILE A 427 -17.25 12.32 -4.53
N GLY A 428 -17.48 11.87 -5.77
CA GLY A 428 -18.82 11.77 -6.37
C GLY A 428 -19.73 10.78 -5.63
N LEU A 429 -19.19 9.66 -5.18
CA LEU A 429 -19.93 8.61 -4.48
C LEU A 429 -19.88 8.72 -2.95
N SER A 430 -19.31 9.77 -2.39
CA SER A 430 -19.19 9.94 -0.94
C SER A 430 -20.54 9.92 -0.22
N GLY A 431 -21.63 10.35 -0.87
CA GLY A 431 -23.00 10.24 -0.36
C GLY A 431 -23.47 8.79 -0.22
N VAL A 432 -23.10 7.92 -1.17
CA VAL A 432 -23.40 6.48 -1.15
C VAL A 432 -22.67 5.82 0.03
N VAL A 433 -21.40 6.16 0.24
CA VAL A 433 -20.63 5.65 1.37
C VAL A 433 -21.29 6.00 2.71
N VAL A 434 -21.74 7.25 2.88
CA VAL A 434 -22.45 7.69 4.08
C VAL A 434 -23.76 6.91 4.27
N ALA A 435 -24.53 6.72 3.21
CA ALA A 435 -25.79 5.97 3.26
C ALA A 435 -25.58 4.50 3.67
N GLU A 436 -24.59 3.80 3.08
CA GLU A 436 -24.26 2.42 3.44
C GLU A 436 -23.73 2.32 4.88
N THR A 437 -22.95 3.29 5.33
CA THR A 437 -22.50 3.38 6.72
C THR A 437 -23.67 3.51 7.70
N LYS A 438 -24.62 4.38 7.38
CA LYS A 438 -25.84 4.58 8.20
C LYS A 438 -26.67 3.30 8.27
N ARG A 439 -26.93 2.68 7.11
CA ARG A 439 -27.69 1.44 7.01
C ARG A 439 -27.07 0.30 7.83
N TYR A 440 -25.76 0.16 7.78
CA TYR A 440 -25.05 -0.86 8.57
C TYR A 440 -25.11 -0.59 10.07
N ASN A 441 -25.00 0.67 10.50
CA ASN A 441 -25.12 1.04 11.90
C ASN A 441 -26.55 0.82 12.45
N GLU A 442 -27.58 1.05 11.64
CA GLU A 442 -28.97 0.75 11.99
C GLU A 442 -29.20 -0.76 12.17
N TYR A 443 -28.68 -1.57 11.24
CA TYR A 443 -28.71 -3.03 11.37
C TYR A 443 -28.08 -3.52 12.68
N LEU A 444 -26.89 -3.01 13.03
CA LEU A 444 -26.20 -3.40 14.26
C LEU A 444 -26.94 -2.98 15.54
N LYS A 445 -27.66 -1.87 15.51
CA LYS A 445 -28.51 -1.46 16.63
C LYS A 445 -29.68 -2.43 16.81
N ALA A 446 -30.37 -2.77 15.70
CA ALA A 446 -31.47 -3.72 15.72
C ALA A 446 -31.03 -5.12 16.21
N GLU A 447 -29.86 -5.60 15.75
CA GLU A 447 -29.32 -6.88 16.19
C GLU A 447 -29.01 -6.92 17.70
N LYS A 448 -28.49 -5.79 18.25
CA LYS A 448 -28.25 -5.68 19.70
C LYS A 448 -29.52 -5.71 20.53
N VAL A 449 -30.59 -5.04 20.07
CA VAL A 449 -31.91 -5.07 20.74
C VAL A 449 -32.46 -6.50 20.76
N ASN A 450 -32.49 -7.18 19.60
CA ASN A 450 -33.00 -8.55 19.51
C ASN A 450 -32.21 -9.54 20.37
N LYS A 451 -30.86 -9.37 20.49
CA LYS A 451 -30.04 -10.18 21.37
C LYS A 451 -30.27 -9.89 22.88
N ALA A 452 -30.72 -8.69 23.22
CA ALA A 452 -31.05 -8.31 24.58
C ALA A 452 -32.43 -8.83 25.01
N GLU A 453 -33.39 -8.87 24.07
CA GLU A 453 -34.74 -9.40 24.30
C GLU A 453 -34.79 -10.95 24.37
N ASN A 454 -33.80 -11.64 23.78
CA ASN A 454 -33.69 -13.10 23.79
C ASN A 454 -32.81 -13.66 24.91
N LYS A 455 -32.33 -12.83 25.83
CA LYS A 455 -31.62 -13.21 27.07
C LYS A 455 -32.49 -12.95 28.27
#